data_2ab80718b6edf067dcb47beccb3674cb
#
_entry.id   2ab80718b6edf067dcb47beccb3674cb
#
_cell.length_a   1.000
_cell.length_b   1.000
_cell.length_c   1.000
_cell.angle_alpha   90.00
_cell.angle_beta   90.00
_cell.angle_gamma   90.00
#
_symmetry.space_group_name_H-M   'P 1'
#
loop_
_entity.id
_entity.type
_entity.pdbx_description
1 polymer ?
#
loop_
_entity_poly.entity_id
_entity_poly.type
_entity_poly.pdbx_seq_one_letter_code
_entity_poly.pdbx_strand_id
1 'polypeptide(L)'
;MSMTANRFQNVRAAICANVETAKVTRQHNGANVLCLGADAVAADLALEIAKAFLSTPVDESERHARRRWKIERAQRLSDCSGLMHDDPEVFAAIEAQTKQEDAEINLIASENTSSRACREAAGSVLMNKYAEGYPGKRWYSGCLPVDAAEELARTRACKLFGADHANVQPHCGSAANMAVYFATIKPGDTIMSLSLDQGGHLSHGSPVNFSGKIYNIVPYTVDPKTEMLDYDAMEKQAMEVKPKILLTGASAYPRTIDFKRIREICDKVGCIMMVDMAHIAGLVAGGAHPSPVPYADFVTTTTHKTLGGPRGGMVLCKEQWAKALDSAVFPGMQGGPLENIIAAKAVMFREWMSPEKKGYAQQVVKNTAAMCKVIQDRGYRIVSGGTDNHLFLVDVKSSKGITGKDAAAALDAAGIIVNKNAIPFDTESPFKTSGIRVGAASATTRGMKEPEMVKIGTWIADVLDDITNTEVQARVKKEAAELVANFPVP
;
A
#
# COMPACT_ATOMS: atom_id res chain seq x y z
N MET A 1 29.31 16.22 22.70
CA MET A 1 29.10 16.06 21.23
C MET A 1 28.54 14.68 20.83
N SER A 2 29.22 13.56 21.14
CA SER A 2 28.72 12.22 20.73
C SER A 2 27.30 11.91 21.23
N MET A 3 27.01 12.15 22.52
CA MET A 3 25.66 11.95 23.06
C MET A 3 24.60 12.82 22.39
N THR A 4 24.92 14.06 22.02
CA THR A 4 24.00 14.96 21.30
C THR A 4 23.84 14.51 19.86
N ALA A 5 24.92 14.16 19.18
CA ALA A 5 24.87 13.69 17.81
C ALA A 5 24.01 12.42 17.65
N ASN A 6 24.11 11.47 18.59
CA ASN A 6 23.32 10.24 18.61
C ASN A 6 21.81 10.44 18.88
N ARG A 7 21.35 11.66 19.15
CA ARG A 7 19.93 12.00 19.21
C ARG A 7 19.32 12.30 17.83
N PHE A 8 20.17 12.50 16.82
CA PHE A 8 19.70 12.71 15.45
C PHE A 8 19.59 11.39 14.71
N GLN A 9 18.60 11.28 13.87
CA GLN A 9 18.38 10.10 13.06
C GLN A 9 19.53 9.82 12.10
N ASN A 10 19.75 8.54 11.84
CA ASN A 10 20.83 8.06 10.96
C ASN A 10 22.22 8.51 11.41
N VAL A 11 22.35 9.10 12.60
CA VAL A 11 23.64 9.45 13.20
C VAL A 11 24.06 8.35 14.17
N ARG A 12 25.19 7.75 13.89
CA ARG A 12 25.89 6.80 14.75
C ARG A 12 27.25 7.41 15.09
N ALA A 13 27.25 8.27 16.11
CA ALA A 13 28.45 8.95 16.57
C ALA A 13 29.24 8.09 17.56
N ALA A 14 30.52 7.91 17.31
CA ALA A 14 31.41 7.18 18.16
C ALA A 14 32.58 8.04 18.67
N ILE A 15 32.94 7.89 19.95
CA ILE A 15 34.11 8.48 20.53
C ILE A 15 35.29 7.50 20.30
N CYS A 16 36.33 7.94 19.63
CA CYS A 16 37.50 7.12 19.34
C CYS A 16 38.74 7.73 19.95
N ALA A 17 39.43 6.95 20.78
CA ALA A 17 40.69 7.34 21.42
C ALA A 17 41.95 6.77 20.74
N ASN A 18 41.76 5.84 19.78
CA ASN A 18 42.82 5.20 19.01
C ASN A 18 42.32 4.71 17.66
N VAL A 19 43.26 4.31 16.81
CA VAL A 19 43.01 3.84 15.43
C VAL A 19 42.15 2.57 15.40
N GLU A 20 42.39 1.64 16.32
CA GLU A 20 41.65 0.37 16.38
C GLU A 20 40.16 0.59 16.69
N THR A 21 39.86 1.41 17.69
CA THR A 21 38.46 1.78 18.00
C THR A 21 37.78 2.43 16.82
N ALA A 22 38.47 3.27 16.04
CA ALA A 22 37.91 3.90 14.85
C ALA A 22 37.54 2.85 13.78
N LYS A 23 38.40 1.87 13.51
CA LYS A 23 38.14 0.78 12.58
C LYS A 23 36.97 -0.09 13.04
N VAL A 24 37.01 -0.57 14.27
CA VAL A 24 36.00 -1.48 14.82
C VAL A 24 34.61 -0.84 14.86
N THR A 25 34.50 0.42 15.28
CA THR A 25 33.22 1.09 15.33
C THR A 25 32.64 1.34 13.94
N ARG A 26 33.51 1.59 12.95
CA ARG A 26 33.12 1.75 11.56
C ARG A 26 32.64 0.42 10.98
N GLN A 27 33.42 -0.65 11.14
CA GLN A 27 33.09 -1.99 10.64
C GLN A 27 31.80 -2.54 11.28
N HIS A 28 31.72 -2.58 12.60
CA HIS A 28 30.68 -3.31 13.30
C HIS A 28 29.38 -2.52 13.50
N ASN A 29 29.48 -1.22 13.75
CA ASN A 29 28.33 -0.37 14.08
C ASN A 29 27.95 0.57 12.92
N GLY A 30 28.75 0.62 11.85
CA GLY A 30 28.55 1.56 10.74
C GLY A 30 28.58 3.01 11.20
N ALA A 31 29.43 3.34 12.21
CA ALA A 31 29.54 4.70 12.72
C ALA A 31 29.83 5.69 11.57
N ASN A 32 29.08 6.78 11.49
CA ASN A 32 29.19 7.79 10.45
C ASN A 32 29.56 9.18 10.95
N VAL A 33 29.69 9.34 12.27
CA VAL A 33 30.21 10.54 12.93
C VAL A 33 31.32 10.14 13.88
N LEU A 34 32.51 10.72 13.66
CA LEU A 34 33.67 10.56 14.53
C LEU A 34 33.72 11.70 15.56
N CYS A 35 33.83 11.36 16.84
CA CYS A 35 34.03 12.31 17.89
C CYS A 35 35.43 12.08 18.54
N LEU A 36 36.23 13.13 18.65
CA LEU A 36 37.54 13.11 19.26
C LEU A 36 37.57 14.08 20.48
N GLY A 37 38.19 13.66 21.55
CA GLY A 37 38.44 14.53 22.72
C GLY A 37 39.71 15.38 22.50
N ALA A 38 39.57 16.69 22.47
CA ALA A 38 40.71 17.59 22.22
C ALA A 38 41.83 17.44 23.25
N ASP A 39 41.44 17.19 24.50
CA ASP A 39 42.41 17.01 25.60
C ASP A 39 42.89 15.56 25.78
N ALA A 40 42.29 14.62 25.03
CA ALA A 40 42.55 13.18 25.17
C ALA A 40 43.34 12.56 24.01
N VAL A 41 43.39 13.26 22.86
CA VAL A 41 44.01 12.76 21.63
C VAL A 41 44.91 13.81 21.03
N ALA A 42 46.21 13.50 20.89
CA ALA A 42 47.17 14.39 20.24
C ALA A 42 46.84 14.60 18.77
N ALA A 43 47.24 15.73 18.20
CA ALA A 43 46.86 16.13 16.84
C ALA A 43 47.28 15.11 15.78
N ASP A 44 48.50 14.56 15.86
CA ASP A 44 48.99 13.54 14.91
C ASP A 44 48.18 12.24 15.00
N LEU A 45 47.87 11.77 16.22
CA LEU A 45 47.01 10.62 16.44
C LEU A 45 45.58 10.87 15.97
N ALA A 46 45.05 12.07 16.15
CA ALA A 46 43.73 12.45 15.67
C ALA A 46 43.61 12.32 14.16
N LEU A 47 44.66 12.71 13.42
CA LEU A 47 44.73 12.57 11.97
C LEU A 47 44.77 11.09 11.54
N GLU A 48 45.52 10.25 12.26
CA GLU A 48 45.58 8.80 11.99
C GLU A 48 44.22 8.13 12.26
N ILE A 49 43.56 8.48 13.38
CA ILE A 49 42.20 8.00 13.72
C ILE A 49 41.21 8.41 12.65
N ALA A 50 41.23 9.66 12.19
CA ALA A 50 40.34 10.17 11.15
C ALA A 50 40.54 9.45 9.79
N LYS A 51 41.80 9.25 9.37
CA LYS A 51 42.13 8.48 8.17
C LYS A 51 41.60 7.04 8.25
N ALA A 52 41.85 6.37 9.36
CA ALA A 52 41.37 5.01 9.60
C ALA A 52 39.83 4.92 9.58
N PHE A 53 39.16 5.87 10.23
CA PHE A 53 37.69 5.94 10.24
C PHE A 53 37.12 6.10 8.82
N LEU A 54 37.66 7.01 8.01
CA LEU A 54 37.19 7.30 6.66
C LEU A 54 37.50 6.18 5.66
N SER A 55 38.66 5.50 5.81
CA SER A 55 39.06 4.44 4.90
C SER A 55 38.49 3.06 5.23
N THR A 56 37.92 2.86 6.42
CA THR A 56 37.41 1.55 6.84
C THR A 56 35.99 1.34 6.31
N PRO A 57 35.74 0.30 5.49
CA PRO A 57 34.40 -0.02 5.00
C PRO A 57 33.52 -0.56 6.15
N VAL A 58 32.22 -0.44 5.99
CA VAL A 58 31.23 -1.06 6.88
C VAL A 58 31.20 -2.57 6.58
N ASP A 59 31.18 -3.39 7.61
CA ASP A 59 31.01 -4.85 7.45
C ASP A 59 29.51 -5.15 7.26
N GLU A 60 29.16 -5.64 6.08
CA GLU A 60 27.80 -5.99 5.70
C GLU A 60 27.40 -7.43 6.09
N SER A 61 28.24 -8.14 6.89
CA SER A 61 27.88 -9.45 7.39
C SER A 61 26.58 -9.40 8.21
N GLU A 62 25.80 -10.46 8.16
CA GLU A 62 24.49 -10.58 8.82
C GLU A 62 24.53 -10.18 10.30
N ARG A 63 25.57 -10.61 11.01
CA ARG A 63 25.77 -10.30 12.43
C ARG A 63 25.82 -8.77 12.68
N HIS A 64 26.53 -8.03 11.85
CA HIS A 64 26.72 -6.59 12.02
C HIS A 64 25.54 -5.80 11.46
N ALA A 65 24.94 -6.24 10.36
CA ALA A 65 23.68 -5.68 9.85
C ALA A 65 22.56 -5.75 10.91
N ARG A 66 22.40 -6.92 11.57
CA ARG A 66 21.44 -7.10 12.67
C ARG A 66 21.72 -6.20 13.87
N ARG A 67 23.00 -5.91 14.19
CA ARG A 67 23.37 -4.99 15.26
C ARG A 67 22.99 -3.55 14.92
N ARG A 68 23.26 -3.09 13.71
CA ARG A 68 22.86 -1.76 13.22
C ARG A 68 21.34 -1.59 13.27
N TRP A 69 20.61 -2.60 12.78
CA TRP A 69 19.16 -2.61 12.89
C TRP A 69 18.63 -2.47 14.32
N LYS A 70 19.26 -3.14 15.30
CA LYS A 70 18.89 -2.99 16.72
C LYS A 70 19.13 -1.57 17.25
N ILE A 71 20.18 -0.91 16.82
CA ILE A 71 20.48 0.48 17.19
C ILE A 71 19.39 1.41 16.62
N GLU A 72 19.05 1.25 15.37
CA GLU A 72 17.98 2.03 14.71
C GLU A 72 16.61 1.77 15.33
N ARG A 73 16.33 0.51 15.69
CA ARG A 73 15.11 0.16 16.42
C ARG A 73 15.04 0.80 17.81
N ALA A 74 16.13 0.80 18.57
CA ALA A 74 16.17 1.47 19.88
C ALA A 74 15.91 2.99 19.75
N GLN A 75 16.38 3.60 18.67
CA GLN A 75 16.11 5.01 18.36
C GLN A 75 14.63 5.26 18.05
N ARG A 76 13.97 4.36 17.28
CA ARG A 76 12.52 4.43 17.03
C ARG A 76 11.71 4.32 18.32
N LEU A 77 12.11 3.46 19.25
CA LEU A 77 11.46 3.31 20.56
C LEU A 77 11.61 4.57 21.43
N SER A 78 12.72 5.30 21.30
CA SER A 78 12.90 6.57 22.05
C SER A 78 11.95 7.68 21.58
N ASP A 79 11.51 7.63 20.32
CA ASP A 79 10.54 8.59 19.78
C ASP A 79 9.12 8.36 20.34
N CYS A 80 8.85 7.18 20.93
CA CYS A 80 7.58 6.82 21.58
C CYS A 80 7.66 6.90 23.12
N SER A 81 8.67 7.54 23.68
CA SER A 81 8.91 7.55 25.13
C SER A 81 7.75 8.17 25.94
N GLY A 82 7.06 9.19 25.40
CA GLY A 82 5.87 9.75 26.01
C GLY A 82 4.74 8.73 26.09
N LEU A 83 4.40 8.09 24.98
CA LEU A 83 3.34 7.08 24.95
C LEU A 83 3.63 5.89 25.87
N MET A 84 4.87 5.41 25.92
CA MET A 84 5.26 4.32 26.80
C MET A 84 5.02 4.65 28.28
N HIS A 85 5.21 5.93 28.65
CA HIS A 85 4.99 6.42 30.01
C HIS A 85 3.50 6.68 30.30
N ASP A 86 2.79 7.32 29.38
CA ASP A 86 1.43 7.84 29.59
C ASP A 86 0.35 6.76 29.33
N ASP A 87 0.62 5.83 28.38
CA ASP A 87 -0.29 4.72 28.06
C ASP A 87 0.51 3.47 27.66
N PRO A 88 1.02 2.70 28.63
CA PRO A 88 1.82 1.51 28.37
C PRO A 88 1.04 0.38 27.68
N GLU A 89 -0.29 0.33 27.79
CA GLU A 89 -1.13 -0.70 27.15
C GLU A 89 -1.20 -0.46 25.65
N VAL A 90 -1.47 0.77 25.21
CA VAL A 90 -1.45 1.14 23.79
C VAL A 90 -0.03 1.02 23.22
N PHE A 91 1.00 1.42 23.98
CA PHE A 91 2.39 1.24 23.58
C PHE A 91 2.72 -0.25 23.34
N ALA A 92 2.31 -1.14 24.24
CA ALA A 92 2.52 -2.58 24.10
C ALA A 92 1.83 -3.16 22.86
N ALA A 93 0.62 -2.69 22.51
CA ALA A 93 -0.09 -3.10 21.30
C ALA A 93 0.68 -2.67 20.02
N ILE A 94 1.19 -1.43 19.99
CA ILE A 94 2.00 -0.93 18.86
C ILE A 94 3.31 -1.71 18.74
N GLU A 95 3.95 -2.01 19.88
CA GLU A 95 5.18 -2.81 19.88
C GLU A 95 4.94 -4.25 19.42
N ALA A 96 3.80 -4.84 19.80
CA ALA A 96 3.41 -6.17 19.33
C ALA A 96 3.21 -6.18 17.81
N GLN A 97 2.50 -5.18 17.24
CA GLN A 97 2.33 -5.02 15.80
C GLN A 97 3.68 -4.86 15.08
N THR A 98 4.59 -4.04 15.62
CA THR A 98 5.93 -3.86 15.06
C THR A 98 6.72 -5.18 15.02
N LYS A 99 6.66 -5.95 16.11
CA LYS A 99 7.33 -7.27 16.18
C LYS A 99 6.73 -8.26 15.18
N GLN A 100 5.40 -8.23 15.01
CA GLN A 100 4.71 -9.06 14.04
C GLN A 100 5.14 -8.72 12.60
N GLU A 101 5.10 -7.44 12.23
CA GLU A 101 5.54 -6.98 10.90
C GLU A 101 7.02 -7.36 10.62
N ASP A 102 7.88 -7.28 11.62
CA ASP A 102 9.29 -7.66 11.51
C ASP A 102 9.51 -9.18 11.33
N ALA A 103 8.60 -10.02 11.84
CA ALA A 103 8.76 -11.48 11.88
C ALA A 103 8.06 -12.22 10.73
N GLU A 104 7.09 -11.60 10.07
CA GLU A 104 6.20 -12.24 9.12
C GLU A 104 6.37 -11.71 7.68
N ILE A 105 5.99 -12.53 6.71
CA ILE A 105 5.90 -12.16 5.29
C ILE A 105 4.47 -11.73 5.00
N ASN A 106 4.25 -10.43 4.88
CA ASN A 106 2.93 -9.89 4.54
C ASN A 106 2.72 -9.89 3.02
N LEU A 107 1.75 -10.68 2.56
CA LEU A 107 1.32 -10.79 1.16
C LEU A 107 -0.14 -10.39 0.96
N ILE A 108 -0.73 -9.66 1.89
CA ILE A 108 -2.06 -9.09 1.70
C ILE A 108 -1.97 -8.00 0.62
N ALA A 109 -2.65 -8.20 -0.51
CA ALA A 109 -2.56 -7.34 -1.69
C ALA A 109 -2.97 -5.87 -1.45
N SER A 110 -3.76 -5.60 -0.41
CA SER A 110 -4.20 -4.26 -0.01
C SER A 110 -3.32 -3.60 1.06
N GLU A 111 -2.21 -4.22 1.44
CA GLU A 111 -1.30 -3.72 2.47
C GLU A 111 0.06 -3.34 1.90
N ASN A 112 0.66 -2.35 2.55
CA ASN A 112 2.00 -1.86 2.24
C ASN A 112 2.53 -1.09 3.44
N THR A 113 3.83 -0.80 3.44
CA THR A 113 4.49 -0.03 4.50
C THR A 113 4.67 1.42 4.04
N SER A 114 4.21 2.37 4.87
CA SER A 114 4.46 3.79 4.65
C SER A 114 5.87 4.17 5.09
N SER A 115 6.44 5.16 4.40
CA SER A 115 7.73 5.71 4.78
C SER A 115 7.70 6.37 6.17
N ARG A 116 8.87 6.49 6.79
CA ARG A 116 9.00 7.20 8.05
C ARG A 116 8.54 8.66 7.95
N ALA A 117 8.92 9.38 6.90
CA ALA A 117 8.50 10.76 6.68
C ALA A 117 6.97 10.90 6.57
N CYS A 118 6.32 9.90 5.96
CA CYS A 118 4.88 9.82 5.89
C CYS A 118 4.25 9.62 7.28
N ARG A 119 4.82 8.74 8.13
CA ARG A 119 4.36 8.51 9.51
C ARG A 119 4.57 9.74 10.41
N GLU A 120 5.71 10.42 10.27
CA GLU A 120 5.99 11.68 10.99
C GLU A 120 4.99 12.78 10.64
N ALA A 121 4.66 12.93 9.36
CA ALA A 121 3.63 13.88 8.93
C ALA A 121 2.25 13.53 9.50
N ALA A 122 1.88 12.25 9.49
CA ALA A 122 0.61 11.76 10.04
C ALA A 122 0.49 11.97 11.56
N GLY A 123 1.60 11.88 12.30
CA GLY A 123 1.67 12.12 13.75
C GLY A 123 1.93 13.57 14.13
N SER A 124 1.86 14.52 13.19
CA SER A 124 2.23 15.92 13.43
C SER A 124 1.15 16.73 14.12
N VAL A 125 1.52 17.92 14.61
CA VAL A 125 0.61 18.89 15.23
C VAL A 125 -0.51 19.41 14.31
N LEU A 126 -0.45 19.11 13.01
CA LEU A 126 -1.52 19.44 12.07
C LEU A 126 -2.85 18.75 12.43
N MET A 127 -2.81 17.67 13.23
CA MET A 127 -4.03 17.05 13.79
C MET A 127 -4.85 17.96 14.70
N ASN A 128 -4.24 19.01 15.26
CA ASN A 128 -4.91 19.91 16.19
C ASN A 128 -5.76 20.96 15.49
N LYS A 129 -5.58 21.16 14.16
CA LYS A 129 -6.19 22.27 13.44
C LYS A 129 -7.50 21.90 12.76
N TYR A 130 -8.57 22.63 13.10
CA TYR A 130 -9.84 22.57 12.40
C TYR A 130 -9.82 23.44 11.14
N ALA A 131 -10.10 22.85 9.94
CA ALA A 131 -9.88 23.54 8.66
C ALA A 131 -11.00 23.25 7.63
N GLU A 132 -12.28 23.34 8.03
CA GLU A 132 -13.41 23.20 7.12
C GLU A 132 -13.32 24.16 5.94
N GLY A 133 -13.66 23.66 4.75
CA GLY A 133 -13.49 24.37 3.48
C GLY A 133 -12.25 23.93 2.73
N TYR A 134 -11.68 24.81 1.93
CA TYR A 134 -10.56 24.55 1.04
C TYR A 134 -9.47 25.62 1.19
N PRO A 135 -8.23 25.41 0.72
CA PRO A 135 -7.17 26.41 0.76
C PRO A 135 -7.63 27.80 0.28
N GLY A 136 -7.39 28.81 1.09
CA GLY A 136 -7.81 30.20 0.84
C GLY A 136 -9.32 30.47 1.02
N LYS A 137 -10.13 29.45 1.33
CA LYS A 137 -11.60 29.55 1.52
C LYS A 137 -12.05 28.72 2.72
N ARG A 138 -11.41 28.93 3.88
CA ARG A 138 -11.73 28.21 5.12
C ARG A 138 -12.79 28.93 5.94
N TRP A 139 -13.56 28.15 6.68
CA TRP A 139 -14.51 28.67 7.65
C TRP A 139 -13.83 29.15 8.94
N TYR A 140 -12.59 28.75 9.19
CA TYR A 140 -11.82 29.07 10.38
C TYR A 140 -10.59 29.90 10.05
N SER A 141 -10.21 30.80 10.97
CA SER A 141 -8.97 31.55 10.88
C SER A 141 -7.74 30.70 11.25
N GLY A 142 -6.53 31.17 10.90
CA GLY A 142 -5.28 30.52 11.27
C GLY A 142 -4.95 29.29 10.43
N CYS A 143 -5.46 29.18 9.20
CA CYS A 143 -5.31 28.00 8.34
C CYS A 143 -4.13 28.07 7.36
N LEU A 144 -3.34 29.12 7.30
CA LEU A 144 -2.25 29.27 6.33
C LEU A 144 -1.28 28.07 6.28
N PRO A 145 -0.82 27.50 7.41
CA PRO A 145 0.07 26.33 7.36
C PRO A 145 -0.61 25.07 6.78
N VAL A 146 -1.87 24.82 7.13
CA VAL A 146 -2.62 23.68 6.60
C VAL A 146 -3.02 23.90 5.13
N ASP A 147 -3.31 25.14 4.72
CA ASP A 147 -3.52 25.49 3.32
C ASP A 147 -2.31 25.12 2.47
N ALA A 148 -1.11 25.44 2.96
CA ALA A 148 0.13 25.09 2.28
C ALA A 148 0.31 23.58 2.15
N ALA A 149 -0.01 22.81 3.20
CA ALA A 149 0.08 21.35 3.18
C ALA A 149 -0.94 20.72 2.22
N GLU A 150 -2.19 21.16 2.26
CA GLU A 150 -3.24 20.65 1.37
C GLU A 150 -2.98 21.03 -0.09
N GLU A 151 -2.52 22.26 -0.36
CA GLU A 151 -2.18 22.67 -1.73
C GLU A 151 -1.01 21.87 -2.30
N LEU A 152 -0.01 21.53 -1.47
CA LEU A 152 1.05 20.61 -1.87
C LEU A 152 0.50 19.21 -2.20
N ALA A 153 -0.45 18.70 -1.43
CA ALA A 153 -1.06 17.40 -1.71
C ALA A 153 -1.85 17.42 -3.02
N ARG A 154 -2.68 18.43 -3.24
CA ARG A 154 -3.50 18.60 -4.46
C ARG A 154 -2.63 18.74 -5.71
N THR A 155 -1.68 19.66 -5.71
CA THR A 155 -0.81 19.94 -6.86
C THR A 155 0.09 18.74 -7.20
N ARG A 156 0.61 18.06 -6.18
CA ARG A 156 1.41 16.84 -6.38
C ARG A 156 0.58 15.69 -6.92
N ALA A 157 -0.66 15.50 -6.44
CA ALA A 157 -1.57 14.50 -6.97
C ALA A 157 -1.89 14.75 -8.45
N CYS A 158 -2.28 15.98 -8.80
CA CYS A 158 -2.52 16.36 -10.20
C CYS A 158 -1.28 16.11 -11.08
N LYS A 159 -0.10 16.54 -10.62
CA LYS A 159 1.14 16.35 -11.37
C LYS A 159 1.53 14.89 -11.54
N LEU A 160 1.37 14.07 -10.49
CA LEU A 160 1.74 12.66 -10.50
C LEU A 160 0.89 11.85 -11.48
N PHE A 161 -0.41 12.11 -11.52
CA PHE A 161 -1.36 11.33 -12.30
C PHE A 161 -1.80 12.00 -13.62
N GLY A 162 -1.40 13.26 -13.86
CA GLY A 162 -1.82 14.03 -15.04
C GLY A 162 -3.30 14.39 -15.01
N ALA A 163 -3.87 14.70 -13.83
CA ALA A 163 -5.26 15.06 -13.66
C ALA A 163 -5.46 16.58 -13.63
N ASP A 164 -6.64 17.03 -14.07
CA ASP A 164 -6.99 18.45 -14.08
C ASP A 164 -7.26 18.96 -12.65
N HIS A 165 -7.94 18.14 -11.83
CA HIS A 165 -8.29 18.47 -10.44
C HIS A 165 -8.12 17.27 -9.51
N ALA A 166 -7.79 17.55 -8.24
CA ALA A 166 -7.68 16.58 -7.17
C ALA A 166 -8.35 17.07 -5.90
N ASN A 167 -9.22 16.26 -5.31
CA ASN A 167 -9.70 16.43 -3.94
C ASN A 167 -9.03 15.38 -3.04
N VAL A 168 -8.22 15.85 -2.08
CA VAL A 168 -7.41 15.00 -1.19
C VAL A 168 -8.02 14.84 0.21
N GLN A 169 -9.21 15.41 0.44
CA GLN A 169 -9.88 15.38 1.75
C GLN A 169 -10.61 14.07 2.08
N PRO A 170 -11.05 13.20 1.13
CA PRO A 170 -11.74 11.96 1.50
C PRO A 170 -10.95 11.14 2.53
N HIS A 171 -11.65 10.75 3.63
CA HIS A 171 -11.03 10.05 4.76
C HIS A 171 -10.63 8.61 4.42
N CYS A 172 -11.29 7.98 3.45
CA CYS A 172 -11.00 6.62 2.97
C CYS A 172 -11.48 6.43 1.53
N GLY A 173 -11.20 5.27 0.93
CA GLY A 173 -11.64 4.94 -0.43
C GLY A 173 -13.16 4.93 -0.58
N SER A 174 -13.90 4.40 0.42
CA SER A 174 -15.37 4.42 0.38
C SER A 174 -15.92 5.85 0.42
N ALA A 175 -15.30 6.76 1.17
CA ALA A 175 -15.68 8.18 1.18
C ALA A 175 -15.35 8.84 -0.18
N ALA A 176 -14.25 8.47 -0.82
CA ALA A 176 -13.93 8.94 -2.16
C ALA A 176 -14.99 8.50 -3.20
N ASN A 177 -15.42 7.24 -3.15
CA ASN A 177 -16.49 6.74 -4.02
C ASN A 177 -17.83 7.43 -3.73
N MET A 178 -18.18 7.61 -2.44
CA MET A 178 -19.39 8.32 -2.03
C MET A 178 -19.40 9.76 -2.55
N ALA A 179 -18.26 10.45 -2.52
CA ALA A 179 -18.15 11.82 -3.01
C ALA A 179 -18.51 11.93 -4.50
N VAL A 180 -18.06 10.97 -5.32
CA VAL A 180 -18.41 10.93 -6.76
C VAL A 180 -19.90 10.70 -6.94
N TYR A 181 -20.50 9.78 -6.20
CA TYR A 181 -21.94 9.52 -6.29
C TYR A 181 -22.75 10.77 -5.90
N PHE A 182 -22.43 11.43 -4.80
CA PHE A 182 -23.10 12.64 -4.36
C PHE A 182 -22.90 13.83 -5.30
N ALA A 183 -21.75 13.89 -6.00
CA ALA A 183 -21.47 14.93 -6.98
C ALA A 183 -22.28 14.77 -8.28
N THR A 184 -22.74 13.55 -8.61
CA THR A 184 -23.16 13.22 -9.99
C THR A 184 -24.54 12.60 -10.12
N ILE A 185 -25.04 11.89 -9.12
CA ILE A 185 -26.27 11.09 -9.20
C ILE A 185 -27.17 11.29 -7.98
N LYS A 186 -28.42 10.87 -8.11
CA LYS A 186 -29.47 10.94 -7.06
C LYS A 186 -29.79 9.54 -6.52
N PRO A 187 -30.35 9.43 -5.31
CA PRO A 187 -30.90 8.17 -4.83
C PRO A 187 -31.81 7.49 -5.85
N GLY A 188 -31.62 6.20 -6.08
CA GLY A 188 -32.35 5.41 -7.08
C GLY A 188 -31.78 5.44 -8.49
N ASP A 189 -30.83 6.32 -8.81
CA ASP A 189 -30.11 6.26 -10.10
C ASP A 189 -29.31 4.96 -10.24
N THR A 190 -29.10 4.53 -11.47
CA THR A 190 -28.45 3.25 -11.75
C THR A 190 -26.94 3.38 -11.89
N ILE A 191 -26.22 2.54 -11.15
CA ILE A 191 -24.77 2.30 -11.25
C ILE A 191 -24.56 0.91 -11.83
N MET A 192 -23.74 0.79 -12.86
CA MET A 192 -23.27 -0.47 -13.39
C MET A 192 -21.81 -0.69 -12.93
N SER A 193 -21.54 -1.80 -12.25
CA SER A 193 -20.24 -2.05 -11.60
C SER A 193 -19.86 -3.52 -11.61
N LEU A 194 -18.57 -3.84 -11.42
CA LEU A 194 -18.11 -5.23 -11.28
C LEU A 194 -18.70 -5.85 -10.00
N SER A 195 -19.27 -7.05 -10.15
CA SER A 195 -19.83 -7.81 -9.02
C SER A 195 -18.78 -8.04 -7.92
N LEU A 196 -19.23 -8.00 -6.66
CA LEU A 196 -18.36 -8.16 -5.49
C LEU A 196 -17.66 -9.51 -5.47
N ASP A 197 -18.37 -10.58 -5.78
CA ASP A 197 -17.88 -11.97 -5.85
C ASP A 197 -16.91 -12.22 -7.01
N GLN A 198 -16.82 -11.28 -7.94
CA GLN A 198 -15.91 -11.33 -9.09
C GLN A 198 -14.78 -10.31 -9.03
N GLY A 199 -14.54 -9.77 -7.85
CA GLY A 199 -13.41 -8.90 -7.57
C GLY A 199 -13.77 -7.41 -7.39
N GLY A 200 -15.05 -7.03 -7.42
CA GLY A 200 -15.50 -5.68 -7.09
C GLY A 200 -15.19 -5.28 -5.65
N HIS A 201 -15.52 -4.05 -5.28
CA HIS A 201 -15.37 -3.56 -3.90
C HIS A 201 -16.76 -3.37 -3.25
N LEU A 202 -16.83 -3.43 -1.90
CA LEU A 202 -18.09 -3.21 -1.17
C LEU A 202 -18.80 -1.92 -1.57
N SER A 203 -18.05 -0.81 -1.73
CA SER A 203 -18.62 0.50 -2.13
C SER A 203 -18.98 0.61 -3.61
N HIS A 204 -18.87 -0.47 -4.39
CA HIS A 204 -19.32 -0.54 -5.76
C HIS A 204 -20.75 -1.04 -5.90
N GLY A 205 -21.52 -1.11 -4.80
CA GLY A 205 -22.93 -1.48 -4.85
C GLY A 205 -23.31 -2.71 -4.03
N SER A 206 -22.45 -3.18 -3.13
CA SER A 206 -22.81 -4.29 -2.23
C SER A 206 -24.09 -3.95 -1.43
N PRO A 207 -25.06 -4.87 -1.31
CA PRO A 207 -26.32 -4.62 -0.58
C PRO A 207 -26.14 -4.23 0.89
N VAL A 208 -25.02 -4.62 1.50
CA VAL A 208 -24.71 -4.26 2.90
C VAL A 208 -24.02 -2.89 3.02
N ASN A 209 -23.57 -2.32 1.91
CA ASN A 209 -22.91 -1.02 1.84
C ASN A 209 -23.90 0.10 1.53
N PHE A 210 -23.54 1.36 1.87
CA PHE A 210 -24.36 2.52 1.55
C PHE A 210 -24.72 2.59 0.06
N SER A 211 -23.78 2.22 -0.83
CA SER A 211 -23.99 2.29 -2.28
C SER A 211 -25.13 1.39 -2.76
N GLY A 212 -25.19 0.15 -2.29
CA GLY A 212 -26.28 -0.78 -2.61
C GLY A 212 -27.60 -0.48 -1.89
N LYS A 213 -27.58 0.36 -0.84
CA LYS A 213 -28.78 0.79 -0.12
C LYS A 213 -29.44 2.02 -0.74
N ILE A 214 -28.68 2.87 -1.44
CA ILE A 214 -29.13 4.17 -1.94
C ILE A 214 -29.41 4.11 -3.43
N TYR A 215 -28.63 3.35 -4.20
CA TYR A 215 -28.63 3.34 -5.65
C TYR A 215 -29.13 2.01 -6.22
N ASN A 216 -29.65 2.06 -7.45
CA ASN A 216 -29.95 0.85 -8.19
C ASN A 216 -28.66 0.27 -8.80
N ILE A 217 -28.30 -0.97 -8.40
CA ILE A 217 -27.05 -1.59 -8.82
C ILE A 217 -27.30 -2.66 -9.85
N VAL A 218 -26.64 -2.56 -10.99
CA VAL A 218 -26.63 -3.59 -12.03
C VAL A 218 -25.20 -4.12 -12.16
N PRO A 219 -24.92 -5.31 -11.64
CA PRO A 219 -23.58 -5.87 -11.71
C PRO A 219 -23.26 -6.37 -13.11
N TYR A 220 -22.02 -6.15 -13.59
CA TYR A 220 -21.42 -6.91 -14.67
C TYR A 220 -20.44 -7.94 -14.11
N THR A 221 -20.12 -8.95 -14.91
CA THR A 221 -19.28 -10.08 -14.51
C THR A 221 -18.10 -10.24 -15.45
N VAL A 222 -17.12 -11.06 -15.04
CA VAL A 222 -16.10 -11.56 -15.95
C VAL A 222 -16.66 -12.69 -16.82
N ASP A 223 -16.01 -12.99 -17.94
CA ASP A 223 -16.34 -14.15 -18.77
C ASP A 223 -16.07 -15.47 -17.99
N PRO A 224 -17.00 -16.42 -17.96
CA PRO A 224 -16.89 -17.61 -17.13
C PRO A 224 -15.80 -18.60 -17.58
N LYS A 225 -15.27 -18.48 -18.80
CA LYS A 225 -14.23 -19.37 -19.31
C LYS A 225 -12.82 -18.79 -19.12
N THR A 226 -12.70 -17.49 -19.37
CA THR A 226 -11.40 -16.78 -19.30
C THR A 226 -11.15 -16.14 -17.94
N GLU A 227 -12.22 -15.90 -17.16
CA GLU A 227 -12.23 -15.12 -15.92
C GLU A 227 -11.67 -13.70 -16.10
N MET A 228 -11.80 -13.16 -17.33
CA MET A 228 -11.39 -11.81 -17.69
C MET A 228 -12.62 -10.96 -18.03
N LEU A 229 -12.46 -9.63 -17.98
CA LEU A 229 -13.52 -8.69 -18.36
C LEU A 229 -13.89 -8.88 -19.83
N ASP A 230 -15.17 -9.12 -20.09
CA ASP A 230 -15.75 -9.16 -21.43
C ASP A 230 -16.33 -7.78 -21.75
N TYR A 231 -15.59 -6.99 -22.52
CA TYR A 231 -15.98 -5.63 -22.87
C TYR A 231 -17.16 -5.58 -23.84
N ASP A 232 -17.38 -6.60 -24.65
CA ASP A 232 -18.51 -6.64 -25.58
C ASP A 232 -19.81 -6.99 -24.85
N ALA A 233 -19.75 -7.93 -23.91
CA ALA A 233 -20.86 -8.20 -23.00
C ALA A 233 -21.18 -6.96 -22.12
N MET A 234 -20.15 -6.28 -21.63
CA MET A 234 -20.29 -5.02 -20.86
C MET A 234 -20.97 -3.93 -21.72
N GLU A 235 -20.56 -3.74 -22.97
CA GLU A 235 -21.17 -2.77 -23.88
C GLU A 235 -22.67 -3.09 -24.12
N LYS A 236 -22.98 -4.35 -24.45
CA LYS A 236 -24.34 -4.79 -24.65
C LYS A 236 -25.23 -4.50 -23.44
N GLN A 237 -24.76 -4.91 -22.24
CA GLN A 237 -25.47 -4.67 -21.00
C GLN A 237 -25.64 -3.17 -20.71
N ALA A 238 -24.59 -2.37 -20.91
CA ALA A 238 -24.63 -0.92 -20.67
C ALA A 238 -25.64 -0.21 -21.62
N MET A 239 -25.73 -0.63 -22.88
CA MET A 239 -26.69 -0.10 -23.84
C MET A 239 -28.15 -0.44 -23.48
N GLU A 240 -28.38 -1.60 -22.87
CA GLU A 240 -29.71 -2.01 -22.39
C GLU A 240 -30.10 -1.29 -21.10
N VAL A 241 -29.19 -1.23 -20.12
CA VAL A 241 -29.39 -0.67 -18.77
C VAL A 241 -29.39 0.85 -18.76
N LYS A 242 -28.56 1.48 -19.59
CA LYS A 242 -28.31 2.93 -19.63
C LYS A 242 -28.00 3.52 -18.25
N PRO A 243 -26.96 3.02 -17.58
CA PRO A 243 -26.60 3.48 -16.24
C PRO A 243 -26.22 4.97 -16.27
N LYS A 244 -26.32 5.65 -15.13
CA LYS A 244 -25.77 7.00 -14.95
C LYS A 244 -24.25 6.96 -14.77
N ILE A 245 -23.76 5.93 -14.09
CA ILE A 245 -22.34 5.68 -13.89
C ILE A 245 -22.00 4.25 -14.33
N LEU A 246 -20.98 4.12 -15.17
CA LEU A 246 -20.24 2.87 -15.37
C LEU A 246 -18.98 2.93 -14.51
N LEU A 247 -18.97 2.13 -13.45
CA LEU A 247 -17.87 2.04 -12.50
C LEU A 247 -17.01 0.81 -12.80
N THR A 248 -15.72 1.04 -12.99
CA THR A 248 -14.72 -0.01 -13.14
C THR A 248 -13.63 0.11 -12.10
N GLY A 249 -12.80 -0.93 -11.99
CA GLY A 249 -11.80 -1.09 -10.95
C GLY A 249 -12.15 -2.25 -10.04
N ALA A 250 -11.14 -2.82 -9.40
CA ALA A 250 -11.31 -4.07 -8.68
C ALA A 250 -10.38 -4.19 -7.47
N SER A 251 -10.83 -4.95 -6.48
CA SER A 251 -10.05 -5.36 -5.31
C SER A 251 -9.32 -6.68 -5.53
N ALA A 252 -9.79 -7.50 -6.48
CA ALA A 252 -9.31 -8.86 -6.71
C ALA A 252 -9.37 -9.25 -8.20
N TYR A 253 -8.85 -8.41 -9.07
CA TYR A 253 -8.74 -8.68 -10.49
C TYR A 253 -7.27 -8.61 -10.92
N PRO A 254 -6.68 -9.75 -11.36
CA PRO A 254 -5.23 -9.84 -11.60
C PRO A 254 -4.78 -9.39 -13.00
N ARG A 255 -5.69 -8.96 -13.87
CA ARG A 255 -5.37 -8.61 -15.26
C ARG A 255 -5.43 -7.10 -15.51
N THR A 256 -4.82 -6.67 -16.60
CA THR A 256 -4.87 -5.29 -17.07
C THR A 256 -6.29 -4.92 -17.51
N ILE A 257 -6.75 -3.71 -17.15
CA ILE A 257 -8.05 -3.16 -17.56
C ILE A 257 -7.84 -2.22 -18.73
N ASP A 258 -8.63 -2.40 -19.80
CA ASP A 258 -8.65 -1.51 -20.97
C ASP A 258 -9.59 -0.31 -20.73
N PHE A 259 -9.04 0.75 -20.15
CA PHE A 259 -9.79 1.97 -19.85
C PHE A 259 -10.25 2.71 -21.11
N LYS A 260 -9.52 2.57 -22.24
CA LYS A 260 -9.91 3.18 -23.50
C LYS A 260 -11.20 2.54 -24.02
N ARG A 261 -11.27 1.22 -24.01
CA ARG A 261 -12.46 0.47 -24.43
C ARG A 261 -13.68 0.81 -23.55
N ILE A 262 -13.46 0.97 -22.23
CA ILE A 262 -14.55 1.38 -21.32
C ILE A 262 -15.00 2.81 -21.62
N ARG A 263 -14.12 3.74 -21.95
CA ARG A 263 -14.49 5.10 -22.36
C ARG A 263 -15.37 5.07 -23.60
N GLU A 264 -15.01 4.28 -24.61
CA GLU A 264 -15.81 4.11 -25.82
C GLU A 264 -17.24 3.60 -25.52
N ILE A 265 -17.38 2.67 -24.56
CA ILE A 265 -18.69 2.21 -24.09
C ILE A 265 -19.46 3.35 -23.44
N CYS A 266 -18.83 4.08 -22.51
CA CYS A 266 -19.48 5.20 -21.82
C CYS A 266 -19.92 6.30 -22.79
N ASP A 267 -19.13 6.60 -23.81
CA ASP A 267 -19.49 7.60 -24.85
C ASP A 267 -20.72 7.17 -25.67
N LYS A 268 -20.80 5.90 -26.03
CA LYS A 268 -21.98 5.34 -26.75
C LYS A 268 -23.26 5.40 -25.91
N VAL A 269 -23.12 5.12 -24.60
CA VAL A 269 -24.24 5.09 -23.64
C VAL A 269 -24.62 6.49 -23.18
N GLY A 270 -23.69 7.42 -23.16
CA GLY A 270 -23.83 8.76 -22.58
C GLY A 270 -23.80 8.76 -21.05
N CYS A 271 -22.96 7.89 -20.43
CA CYS A 271 -22.84 7.78 -18.99
C CYS A 271 -21.47 8.26 -18.47
N ILE A 272 -21.41 8.56 -17.17
CA ILE A 272 -20.19 8.94 -16.49
C ILE A 272 -19.28 7.72 -16.34
N MET A 273 -18.00 7.84 -16.74
CA MET A 273 -16.98 6.84 -16.49
C MET A 273 -16.30 7.12 -15.16
N MET A 274 -16.48 6.24 -14.20
CA MET A 274 -15.80 6.27 -12.89
C MET A 274 -14.84 5.09 -12.77
N VAL A 275 -13.62 5.36 -12.33
CA VAL A 275 -12.62 4.30 -12.10
C VAL A 275 -12.12 4.34 -10.66
N ASP A 276 -12.30 3.24 -9.94
CA ASP A 276 -11.63 3.03 -8.65
C ASP A 276 -10.29 2.30 -8.88
N MET A 277 -9.20 3.06 -8.90
CA MET A 277 -7.85 2.51 -9.09
C MET A 277 -7.14 2.17 -7.78
N ALA A 278 -7.84 2.07 -6.66
CA ALA A 278 -7.24 1.94 -5.33
C ALA A 278 -6.18 0.84 -5.24
N HIS A 279 -6.41 -0.31 -5.84
CA HIS A 279 -5.44 -1.41 -5.83
C HIS A 279 -4.22 -1.18 -6.71
N ILE A 280 -4.41 -0.55 -7.85
CA ILE A 280 -3.36 -0.38 -8.88
C ILE A 280 -2.73 1.01 -8.89
N ALA A 281 -3.14 1.93 -7.99
CA ALA A 281 -2.73 3.33 -8.04
C ALA A 281 -1.20 3.53 -8.01
N GLY A 282 -0.46 2.73 -7.25
CA GLY A 282 1.00 2.74 -7.25
C GLY A 282 1.60 2.25 -8.57
N LEU A 283 0.98 1.25 -9.20
CA LEU A 283 1.41 0.76 -10.51
C LEU A 283 1.14 1.79 -11.61
N VAL A 284 0.01 2.49 -11.55
CA VAL A 284 -0.32 3.60 -12.45
C VAL A 284 0.66 4.75 -12.26
N ALA A 285 0.92 5.18 -11.02
CA ALA A 285 1.88 6.24 -10.71
C ALA A 285 3.30 5.92 -11.18
N GLY A 286 3.71 4.65 -11.10
CA GLY A 286 5.01 4.15 -11.55
C GLY A 286 5.09 3.73 -13.02
N GLY A 287 3.98 3.83 -13.77
CA GLY A 287 3.93 3.44 -15.19
C GLY A 287 3.99 1.94 -15.45
N ALA A 288 3.66 1.11 -14.46
CA ALA A 288 3.59 -0.35 -14.57
C ALA A 288 2.17 -0.88 -14.90
N HIS A 289 1.18 0.01 -14.95
CA HIS A 289 -0.19 -0.28 -15.38
C HIS A 289 -0.71 0.93 -16.16
N PRO A 290 -1.56 0.76 -17.20
CA PRO A 290 -2.18 1.87 -17.91
C PRO A 290 -2.94 2.81 -16.97
N SER A 291 -2.88 4.11 -17.24
CA SER A 291 -3.58 5.12 -16.44
C SER A 291 -5.04 5.26 -16.90
N PRO A 292 -6.02 5.28 -15.97
CA PRO A 292 -7.40 5.60 -16.27
C PRO A 292 -7.64 7.11 -16.46
N VAL A 293 -6.76 7.96 -15.94
CA VAL A 293 -6.98 9.43 -15.83
C VAL A 293 -7.27 10.10 -17.18
N PRO A 294 -6.61 9.75 -18.30
CA PRO A 294 -6.96 10.34 -19.60
C PRO A 294 -8.40 10.07 -20.06
N TYR A 295 -8.98 8.97 -19.63
CA TYR A 295 -10.26 8.43 -20.13
C TYR A 295 -11.45 8.70 -19.20
N ALA A 296 -11.24 8.60 -17.88
CA ALA A 296 -12.31 8.67 -16.89
C ALA A 296 -12.74 10.11 -16.59
N ASP A 297 -14.02 10.28 -16.25
CA ASP A 297 -14.55 11.51 -15.69
C ASP A 297 -14.10 11.69 -14.24
N PHE A 298 -14.09 10.58 -13.48
CA PHE A 298 -13.61 10.50 -12.10
C PHE A 298 -12.71 9.30 -11.91
N VAL A 299 -11.64 9.50 -11.15
CA VAL A 299 -10.76 8.42 -10.69
C VAL A 299 -10.62 8.52 -9.18
N THR A 300 -11.10 7.50 -8.48
CA THR A 300 -10.96 7.39 -7.02
C THR A 300 -9.81 6.47 -6.66
N THR A 301 -9.24 6.68 -5.50
CA THR A 301 -8.21 5.77 -4.96
C THR A 301 -8.09 5.88 -3.45
N THR A 302 -7.53 4.82 -2.85
CA THR A 302 -6.91 4.87 -1.53
C THR A 302 -5.44 5.28 -1.66
N THR A 303 -4.85 5.73 -0.55
CA THR A 303 -3.45 6.18 -0.52
C THR A 303 -2.49 5.18 0.14
N HIS A 304 -3.00 4.09 0.73
CA HIS A 304 -2.23 3.18 1.59
C HIS A 304 -1.93 1.79 1.01
N LYS A 305 -2.43 1.44 -0.20
CA LYS A 305 -2.20 0.14 -0.84
C LYS A 305 -0.88 0.15 -1.62
N THR A 306 -0.90 -0.09 -2.91
CA THR A 306 0.32 -0.03 -3.73
C THR A 306 1.05 1.32 -3.68
N LEU A 307 0.35 2.42 -3.35
CA LEU A 307 0.98 3.73 -3.12
C LEU A 307 1.83 3.79 -1.84
N GLY A 308 1.56 2.95 -0.83
CA GLY A 308 2.35 2.90 0.40
C GLY A 308 2.34 4.19 1.24
N GLY A 309 1.27 4.98 1.14
CA GLY A 309 1.07 6.21 1.91
C GLY A 309 0.22 6.02 3.17
N PRO A 310 -0.30 7.11 3.75
CA PRO A 310 -1.18 7.04 4.91
C PRO A 310 -2.53 6.44 4.53
N ARG A 311 -3.27 5.88 5.50
CA ARG A 311 -4.66 5.49 5.28
C ARG A 311 -5.50 6.71 4.98
N GLY A 312 -6.16 6.69 3.81
CA GLY A 312 -6.96 7.79 3.31
C GLY A 312 -7.48 7.48 1.91
N GLY A 313 -8.22 8.41 1.35
CA GLY A 313 -8.73 8.40 -0.02
C GLY A 313 -8.45 9.72 -0.74
N MET A 314 -8.63 9.73 -2.02
CA MET A 314 -8.67 10.95 -2.85
C MET A 314 -9.51 10.69 -4.11
N VAL A 315 -9.92 11.78 -4.75
CA VAL A 315 -10.59 11.76 -6.05
C VAL A 315 -9.84 12.66 -7.02
N LEU A 316 -9.61 12.18 -8.21
CA LEU A 316 -9.16 12.95 -9.36
C LEU A 316 -10.33 13.10 -10.32
N CYS A 317 -10.49 14.25 -10.97
CA CYS A 317 -11.55 14.41 -11.97
C CYS A 317 -11.17 15.39 -13.07
N LYS A 318 -11.99 15.42 -14.12
CA LYS A 318 -11.91 16.45 -15.15
C LYS A 318 -12.35 17.80 -14.57
N GLU A 319 -11.78 18.90 -15.08
CA GLU A 319 -12.02 20.28 -14.59
C GLU A 319 -13.50 20.61 -14.45
N GLN A 320 -14.33 20.19 -15.41
CA GLN A 320 -15.77 20.45 -15.40
C GLN A 320 -16.49 19.89 -14.15
N TRP A 321 -15.93 18.91 -13.49
CA TRP A 321 -16.48 18.26 -12.29
C TRP A 321 -15.91 18.78 -10.98
N ALA A 322 -14.85 19.59 -11.02
CA ALA A 322 -14.11 20.04 -9.83
C ALA A 322 -15.02 20.67 -8.76
N LYS A 323 -15.86 21.63 -9.17
CA LYS A 323 -16.76 22.33 -8.24
C LYS A 323 -17.81 21.40 -7.63
N ALA A 324 -18.37 20.49 -8.41
CA ALA A 324 -19.38 19.54 -7.92
C ALA A 324 -18.76 18.55 -6.94
N LEU A 325 -17.57 18.04 -7.26
CA LEU A 325 -16.82 17.14 -6.39
C LEU A 325 -16.45 17.80 -5.06
N ASP A 326 -15.87 18.99 -5.10
CA ASP A 326 -15.47 19.71 -3.88
C ASP A 326 -16.68 19.99 -2.99
N SER A 327 -17.80 20.42 -3.59
CA SER A 327 -19.06 20.65 -2.84
C SER A 327 -19.64 19.35 -2.25
N ALA A 328 -19.50 18.22 -2.94
CA ALA A 328 -19.94 16.92 -2.45
C ALA A 328 -19.10 16.42 -1.26
N VAL A 329 -17.78 16.68 -1.26
CA VAL A 329 -16.91 16.36 -0.14
C VAL A 329 -17.20 17.30 1.03
N PHE A 330 -17.05 18.61 0.84
CA PHE A 330 -17.37 19.60 1.85
C PHE A 330 -18.22 20.73 1.24
N PRO A 331 -19.39 21.02 1.82
CA PRO A 331 -19.95 20.50 3.06
C PRO A 331 -20.86 19.23 2.88
N GLY A 332 -20.85 18.59 1.70
CA GLY A 332 -21.84 17.59 1.34
C GLY A 332 -21.84 16.34 2.22
N MET A 333 -20.66 15.80 2.55
CA MET A 333 -20.55 14.54 3.29
C MET A 333 -19.51 14.53 4.41
N GLN A 334 -18.57 15.46 4.41
CA GLN A 334 -17.53 15.59 5.44
C GLN A 334 -17.56 16.98 6.05
N GLY A 335 -17.01 17.12 7.28
CA GLY A 335 -16.70 18.37 7.95
C GLY A 335 -15.20 18.67 7.88
N GLY A 336 -14.54 18.80 9.05
CA GLY A 336 -13.11 19.10 9.12
C GLY A 336 -12.24 18.03 8.47
N PRO A 337 -11.34 18.40 7.57
CA PRO A 337 -10.40 17.49 6.96
C PRO A 337 -9.32 17.03 7.96
N LEU A 338 -8.73 15.87 7.71
CA LEU A 338 -7.62 15.33 8.49
C LEU A 338 -6.30 15.88 7.95
N GLU A 339 -5.93 17.10 8.37
CA GLU A 339 -4.81 17.83 7.77
C GLU A 339 -3.44 17.17 7.98
N ASN A 340 -3.25 16.45 9.07
CA ASN A 340 -2.07 15.61 9.29
C ASN A 340 -1.99 14.45 8.28
N ILE A 341 -3.11 13.83 7.94
CA ILE A 341 -3.17 12.77 6.92
C ILE A 341 -2.99 13.37 5.52
N ILE A 342 -3.52 14.56 5.25
CA ILE A 342 -3.31 15.28 3.99
C ILE A 342 -1.82 15.64 3.81
N ALA A 343 -1.15 16.11 4.87
CA ALA A 343 0.29 16.33 4.85
C ALA A 343 1.07 15.04 4.55
N ALA A 344 0.68 13.92 5.16
CA ALA A 344 1.28 12.62 4.86
C ALA A 344 1.03 12.16 3.41
N LYS A 345 -0.16 12.45 2.84
CA LYS A 345 -0.42 12.25 1.40
C LYS A 345 0.53 13.10 0.55
N ALA A 346 0.76 14.36 0.92
CA ALA A 346 1.69 15.23 0.20
C ALA A 346 3.13 14.70 0.22
N VAL A 347 3.58 14.11 1.32
CA VAL A 347 4.87 13.41 1.42
C VAL A 347 4.92 12.22 0.47
N MET A 348 3.95 11.33 0.55
CA MET A 348 3.85 10.16 -0.32
C MET A 348 3.87 10.56 -1.82
N PHE A 349 3.08 11.54 -2.25
CA PHE A 349 3.11 11.98 -3.65
C PHE A 349 4.48 12.53 -4.07
N ARG A 350 5.20 13.20 -3.15
CA ARG A 350 6.58 13.65 -3.41
C ARG A 350 7.52 12.47 -3.65
N GLU A 351 7.41 11.42 -2.84
CA GLU A 351 8.22 10.21 -2.98
C GLU A 351 7.96 9.53 -4.34
N TRP A 352 6.70 9.45 -4.78
CA TRP A 352 6.32 8.86 -6.07
C TRP A 352 6.81 9.64 -7.30
N MET A 353 7.23 10.87 -7.14
CA MET A 353 7.86 11.64 -8.23
C MET A 353 9.32 11.24 -8.46
N SER A 354 9.90 10.38 -7.61
CA SER A 354 11.28 9.93 -7.75
C SER A 354 11.42 8.78 -8.74
N PRO A 355 12.59 8.63 -9.40
CA PRO A 355 12.86 7.50 -10.30
C PRO A 355 12.80 6.13 -9.61
N GLU A 356 13.17 6.07 -8.33
CA GLU A 356 13.18 4.84 -7.52
C GLU A 356 11.79 4.22 -7.41
N LYS A 357 10.75 5.05 -7.27
CA LYS A 357 9.36 4.58 -7.20
C LYS A 357 8.86 3.99 -8.52
N LYS A 358 9.36 4.45 -9.68
CA LYS A 358 9.10 3.79 -10.96
C LYS A 358 9.71 2.39 -10.99
N GLY A 359 10.95 2.25 -10.55
CA GLY A 359 11.60 0.94 -10.41
C GLY A 359 10.85 0.01 -9.46
N TYR A 360 10.35 0.53 -8.33
CA TYR A 360 9.53 -0.22 -7.39
C TYR A 360 8.26 -0.78 -8.05
N ALA A 361 7.50 0.04 -8.79
CA ALA A 361 6.26 -0.40 -9.44
C ALA A 361 6.50 -1.55 -10.42
N GLN A 362 7.56 -1.46 -11.23
CA GLN A 362 7.97 -2.53 -12.15
C GLN A 362 8.39 -3.80 -11.38
N GLN A 363 9.10 -3.63 -10.26
CA GLN A 363 9.54 -4.76 -9.43
C GLN A 363 8.35 -5.48 -8.78
N VAL A 364 7.31 -4.76 -8.35
CA VAL A 364 6.08 -5.38 -7.82
C VAL A 364 5.47 -6.34 -8.82
N VAL A 365 5.34 -5.93 -10.09
CA VAL A 365 4.76 -6.78 -11.14
C VAL A 365 5.62 -8.01 -11.39
N LYS A 366 6.96 -7.86 -11.49
CA LYS A 366 7.89 -8.99 -11.67
C LYS A 366 7.82 -9.96 -10.49
N ASN A 367 7.82 -9.45 -9.28
CA ASN A 367 7.73 -10.24 -8.06
C ASN A 367 6.43 -11.05 -8.00
N THR A 368 5.30 -10.41 -8.31
CA THR A 368 4.00 -11.08 -8.33
C THR A 368 3.97 -12.19 -9.37
N ALA A 369 4.48 -11.93 -10.58
CA ALA A 369 4.53 -12.91 -11.66
C ALA A 369 5.45 -14.10 -11.31
N ALA A 370 6.62 -13.85 -10.71
CA ALA A 370 7.54 -14.90 -10.29
C ALA A 370 6.91 -15.85 -9.26
N MET A 371 6.28 -15.30 -8.23
CA MET A 371 5.60 -16.07 -7.18
C MET A 371 4.40 -16.84 -7.75
N CYS A 372 3.58 -16.20 -8.59
CA CYS A 372 2.43 -16.81 -9.27
C CYS A 372 2.88 -18.03 -10.10
N LYS A 373 3.95 -17.89 -10.87
CA LYS A 373 4.50 -18.97 -11.71
C LYS A 373 4.89 -20.21 -10.90
N VAL A 374 5.58 -20.03 -9.76
CA VAL A 374 5.97 -21.15 -8.89
C VAL A 374 4.74 -21.92 -8.40
N ILE A 375 3.72 -21.23 -7.94
CA ILE A 375 2.49 -21.85 -7.43
C ILE A 375 1.74 -22.58 -8.56
N GLN A 376 1.71 -21.98 -9.75
CA GLN A 376 1.13 -22.58 -10.94
C GLN A 376 1.89 -23.86 -11.36
N ASP A 377 3.23 -23.83 -11.35
CA ASP A 377 4.07 -24.97 -11.69
C ASP A 377 3.94 -26.13 -10.68
N ARG A 378 3.50 -25.84 -9.45
CA ARG A 378 3.14 -26.84 -8.43
C ARG A 378 1.72 -27.40 -8.62
N GLY A 379 1.05 -27.07 -9.72
CA GLY A 379 -0.25 -27.60 -10.09
C GLY A 379 -1.47 -26.92 -9.48
N TYR A 380 -1.28 -25.74 -8.87
CA TYR A 380 -2.42 -24.95 -8.38
C TYR A 380 -3.09 -24.16 -9.51
N ARG A 381 -4.40 -24.13 -9.51
CA ARG A 381 -5.18 -23.33 -10.44
C ARG A 381 -5.08 -21.83 -10.08
N ILE A 382 -4.64 -21.05 -11.03
CA ILE A 382 -4.59 -19.59 -10.90
C ILE A 382 -5.77 -18.99 -11.67
N VAL A 383 -6.56 -18.16 -11.01
CA VAL A 383 -7.69 -17.44 -11.62
C VAL A 383 -7.19 -16.62 -12.80
N SER A 384 -7.90 -16.66 -13.93
CA SER A 384 -7.53 -16.07 -15.22
C SER A 384 -6.18 -16.53 -15.79
N GLY A 385 -5.60 -17.61 -15.27
CA GLY A 385 -4.36 -18.21 -15.76
C GLY A 385 -3.08 -17.42 -15.47
N GLY A 386 -3.09 -16.39 -14.59
CA GLY A 386 -1.90 -15.63 -14.23
C GLY A 386 -2.17 -14.23 -13.71
N THR A 387 -1.15 -13.35 -13.80
CA THR A 387 -1.26 -11.96 -13.31
C THR A 387 -0.47 -10.98 -14.18
N ASP A 388 -1.00 -9.76 -14.32
CA ASP A 388 -0.37 -8.62 -14.98
C ASP A 388 -0.06 -7.48 -14.00
N ASN A 389 -0.37 -7.64 -12.70
CA ASN A 389 -0.26 -6.57 -11.71
C ASN A 389 0.34 -7.03 -10.38
N HIS A 390 -0.09 -6.44 -9.26
CA HIS A 390 0.48 -6.67 -7.91
C HIS A 390 -0.13 -7.83 -7.14
N LEU A 391 -1.11 -8.53 -7.70
CA LEU A 391 -1.83 -9.63 -7.03
C LEU A 391 -2.16 -10.77 -7.99
N PHE A 392 -2.44 -11.94 -7.42
CA PHE A 392 -3.10 -13.06 -8.10
C PHE A 392 -4.02 -13.82 -7.12
N LEU A 393 -4.90 -14.63 -7.68
CA LEU A 393 -5.83 -15.47 -6.92
C LEU A 393 -5.52 -16.94 -7.17
N VAL A 394 -5.44 -17.70 -6.10
CA VAL A 394 -5.26 -19.17 -6.15
C VAL A 394 -6.58 -19.83 -5.79
N ASP A 395 -7.11 -20.67 -6.67
CA ASP A 395 -8.24 -21.55 -6.38
C ASP A 395 -7.74 -22.78 -5.64
N VAL A 396 -7.74 -22.71 -4.33
CA VAL A 396 -7.27 -23.79 -3.46
C VAL A 396 -8.31 -24.91 -3.34
N LYS A 397 -9.59 -24.58 -3.59
CA LYS A 397 -10.69 -25.56 -3.52
C LYS A 397 -10.59 -26.57 -4.64
N SER A 398 -10.50 -26.14 -5.90
CA SER A 398 -10.38 -27.07 -7.03
C SER A 398 -9.01 -27.76 -7.06
N SER A 399 -7.96 -27.08 -6.58
CA SER A 399 -6.59 -27.62 -6.60
C SER A 399 -6.34 -28.69 -5.53
N LYS A 400 -6.84 -28.49 -4.31
CA LYS A 400 -6.53 -29.32 -3.13
C LYS A 400 -7.75 -29.70 -2.28
N GLY A 401 -8.96 -29.31 -2.64
CA GLY A 401 -10.17 -29.60 -1.87
C GLY A 401 -10.31 -28.81 -0.56
N ILE A 402 -9.43 -27.86 -0.28
CA ILE A 402 -9.42 -27.03 0.94
C ILE A 402 -10.13 -25.70 0.73
N THR A 403 -10.63 -25.10 1.81
CA THR A 403 -11.24 -23.76 1.72
C THR A 403 -10.19 -22.66 1.77
N GLY A 404 -10.51 -21.47 1.22
CA GLY A 404 -9.64 -20.29 1.35
C GLY A 404 -9.39 -19.90 2.81
N LYS A 405 -10.39 -20.12 3.70
CA LYS A 405 -10.24 -19.91 5.14
C LYS A 405 -9.17 -20.79 5.76
N ASP A 406 -9.22 -22.09 5.47
CA ASP A 406 -8.29 -23.06 6.06
C ASP A 406 -6.88 -22.87 5.48
N ALA A 407 -6.78 -22.57 4.17
CA ALA A 407 -5.52 -22.24 3.52
C ALA A 407 -4.87 -20.98 4.14
N ALA A 408 -5.64 -19.90 4.34
CA ALA A 408 -5.12 -18.69 4.97
C ALA A 408 -4.66 -18.93 6.40
N ALA A 409 -5.39 -19.73 7.18
CA ALA A 409 -5.02 -20.05 8.56
C ALA A 409 -3.74 -20.91 8.64
N ALA A 410 -3.54 -21.85 7.72
CA ALA A 410 -2.33 -22.67 7.66
C ALA A 410 -1.09 -21.84 7.29
N LEU A 411 -1.25 -20.90 6.34
CA LEU A 411 -0.18 -19.98 5.95
C LEU A 411 0.17 -18.99 7.07
N ASP A 412 -0.82 -18.47 7.80
CA ASP A 412 -0.63 -17.62 8.99
C ASP A 412 0.18 -18.36 10.06
N ALA A 413 -0.15 -19.62 10.36
CA ALA A 413 0.62 -20.46 11.27
C ALA A 413 2.09 -20.62 10.82
N ALA A 414 2.35 -20.57 9.51
CA ALA A 414 3.67 -20.62 8.90
C ALA A 414 4.36 -19.24 8.73
N GLY A 415 3.78 -18.15 9.26
CA GLY A 415 4.34 -16.80 9.18
C GLY A 415 4.22 -16.14 7.81
N ILE A 416 3.28 -16.61 6.96
CA ILE A 416 2.99 -16.04 5.65
C ILE A 416 1.54 -15.55 5.66
N ILE A 417 1.36 -14.23 5.60
CA ILE A 417 0.07 -13.59 5.78
C ILE A 417 -0.60 -13.30 4.44
N VAL A 418 -1.74 -13.95 4.19
CA VAL A 418 -2.60 -13.77 3.02
C VAL A 418 -4.05 -13.58 3.46
N ASN A 419 -4.95 -13.24 2.55
CA ASN A 419 -6.39 -13.27 2.88
C ASN A 419 -7.14 -14.32 2.07
N LYS A 420 -8.13 -14.97 2.71
CA LYS A 420 -9.16 -15.72 1.98
C LYS A 420 -9.88 -14.79 1.01
N ASN A 421 -10.24 -15.28 -0.17
CA ASN A 421 -10.90 -14.50 -1.20
C ASN A 421 -11.85 -15.35 -2.03
N ALA A 422 -13.05 -14.84 -2.31
CA ALA A 422 -13.90 -15.46 -3.30
C ALA A 422 -13.21 -15.43 -4.68
N ILE A 423 -13.41 -16.45 -5.46
CA ILE A 423 -13.01 -16.51 -6.87
C ILE A 423 -14.22 -16.26 -7.75
N PRO A 424 -14.05 -15.90 -9.04
CA PRO A 424 -15.20 -15.78 -9.94
C PRO A 424 -16.07 -17.02 -9.94
N PHE A 425 -17.39 -16.83 -9.82
CA PHE A 425 -18.39 -17.91 -9.75
C PHE A 425 -18.21 -18.87 -8.57
N ASP A 426 -17.68 -18.35 -7.45
CA ASP A 426 -17.43 -19.14 -6.23
C ASP A 426 -18.70 -19.82 -5.72
N THR A 427 -18.59 -21.11 -5.41
CA THR A 427 -19.69 -21.92 -4.85
C THR A 427 -19.68 -21.99 -3.32
N GLU A 428 -18.59 -21.55 -2.70
CA GLU A 428 -18.48 -21.46 -1.24
C GLU A 428 -19.08 -20.17 -0.69
N SER A 429 -19.45 -20.20 0.59
CA SER A 429 -19.93 -18.99 1.26
C SER A 429 -18.82 -17.95 1.41
N PRO A 430 -19.15 -16.64 1.51
CA PRO A 430 -18.15 -15.58 1.74
C PRO A 430 -17.32 -15.75 3.02
N PHE A 431 -17.79 -16.57 3.97
CA PHE A 431 -17.05 -16.86 5.21
C PHE A 431 -15.97 -17.92 5.05
N LYS A 432 -16.07 -18.77 4.00
CA LYS A 432 -15.13 -19.85 3.71
C LYS A 432 -14.27 -19.55 2.50
N THR A 433 -14.89 -19.18 1.39
CA THR A 433 -14.33 -18.93 0.05
C THR A 433 -13.59 -20.14 -0.54
N SER A 434 -13.45 -20.15 -1.86
CA SER A 434 -12.69 -21.20 -2.58
C SER A 434 -11.24 -20.81 -2.84
N GLY A 435 -10.86 -19.56 -2.62
CA GLY A 435 -9.54 -19.05 -2.95
C GLY A 435 -8.84 -18.25 -1.86
N ILE A 436 -7.58 -17.98 -2.13
CA ILE A 436 -6.77 -17.00 -1.42
C ILE A 436 -6.28 -15.93 -2.40
N ARG A 437 -6.09 -14.71 -1.90
CA ARG A 437 -5.48 -13.60 -2.65
C ARG A 437 -4.08 -13.34 -2.12
N VAL A 438 -3.12 -13.25 -3.03
CA VAL A 438 -1.70 -13.08 -2.73
C VAL A 438 -1.20 -11.84 -3.47
N GLY A 439 -0.44 -10.98 -2.81
CA GLY A 439 0.14 -9.76 -3.39
C GLY A 439 1.57 -9.53 -2.97
N ALA A 440 2.36 -8.83 -3.79
CA ALA A 440 3.79 -8.66 -3.56
C ALA A 440 4.20 -7.23 -3.16
N ALA A 441 3.27 -6.29 -2.97
CA ALA A 441 3.60 -4.87 -2.75
C ALA A 441 4.43 -4.66 -1.47
N SER A 442 3.99 -5.21 -0.33
CA SER A 442 4.68 -5.06 0.96
C SER A 442 6.08 -5.70 0.95
N ALA A 443 6.19 -6.94 0.46
CA ALA A 443 7.47 -7.62 0.35
C ALA A 443 8.46 -6.88 -0.58
N THR A 444 7.96 -6.29 -1.69
CA THR A 444 8.77 -5.45 -2.58
C THR A 444 9.23 -4.17 -1.90
N THR A 445 8.41 -3.55 -1.04
CA THR A 445 8.80 -2.38 -0.24
C THR A 445 9.95 -2.69 0.71
N ARG A 446 10.04 -3.91 1.21
CA ARG A 446 11.16 -4.40 2.03
C ARG A 446 12.42 -4.68 1.22
N GLY A 447 12.38 -4.59 -0.13
CA GLY A 447 13.53 -4.79 -1.01
C GLY A 447 13.66 -6.20 -1.59
N MET A 448 12.69 -7.09 -1.34
CA MET A 448 12.68 -8.45 -1.90
C MET A 448 12.47 -8.42 -3.42
N LYS A 449 13.09 -9.34 -4.13
CA LYS A 449 13.04 -9.48 -5.59
C LYS A 449 12.62 -10.90 -5.98
N GLU A 450 12.71 -11.23 -7.28
CA GLU A 450 12.25 -12.49 -7.83
C GLU A 450 12.83 -13.74 -7.11
N PRO A 451 14.12 -13.80 -6.71
CA PRO A 451 14.64 -14.97 -5.99
C PRO A 451 13.93 -15.24 -4.67
N GLU A 452 13.62 -14.17 -3.90
CA GLU A 452 12.88 -14.28 -2.65
C GLU A 452 11.43 -14.70 -2.93
N MET A 453 10.81 -14.18 -4.01
CA MET A 453 9.45 -14.54 -4.40
C MET A 453 9.34 -16.00 -4.83
N VAL A 454 10.35 -16.55 -5.50
CA VAL A 454 10.41 -17.98 -5.83
C VAL A 454 10.44 -18.83 -4.54
N LYS A 455 11.25 -18.44 -3.57
CA LYS A 455 11.29 -19.10 -2.25
C LYS A 455 9.94 -19.05 -1.55
N ILE A 456 9.35 -17.86 -1.46
CA ILE A 456 8.05 -17.64 -0.81
C ILE A 456 6.95 -18.45 -1.51
N GLY A 457 6.91 -18.43 -2.84
CA GLY A 457 5.97 -19.25 -3.63
C GLY A 457 6.12 -20.73 -3.37
N THR A 458 7.37 -21.22 -3.20
CA THR A 458 7.63 -22.62 -2.83
C THR A 458 7.10 -22.93 -1.44
N TRP A 459 7.34 -22.07 -0.45
CA TRP A 459 6.82 -22.26 0.90
C TRP A 459 5.30 -22.23 0.97
N ILE A 460 4.65 -21.33 0.21
CA ILE A 460 3.19 -21.32 0.09
C ILE A 460 2.69 -22.67 -0.42
N ALA A 461 3.28 -23.17 -1.49
CA ALA A 461 2.88 -24.45 -2.06
C ALA A 461 3.14 -25.63 -1.09
N ASP A 462 4.31 -25.65 -0.40
CA ASP A 462 4.63 -26.68 0.60
C ASP A 462 3.61 -26.74 1.73
N VAL A 463 3.17 -25.59 2.25
CA VAL A 463 2.14 -25.52 3.30
C VAL A 463 0.76 -25.93 2.77
N LEU A 464 0.42 -25.51 1.55
CA LEU A 464 -0.89 -25.82 0.94
C LEU A 464 -0.99 -27.27 0.45
N ASP A 465 0.12 -27.98 0.21
CA ASP A 465 0.13 -29.39 -0.16
C ASP A 465 -0.40 -30.28 0.97
N ASP A 466 -0.17 -29.90 2.24
CA ASP A 466 -0.77 -30.53 3.41
C ASP A 466 -0.91 -29.50 4.55
N ILE A 467 -2.06 -28.87 4.63
CA ILE A 467 -2.36 -27.83 5.63
C ILE A 467 -2.41 -28.33 7.08
N THR A 468 -2.36 -29.65 7.30
CA THR A 468 -2.35 -30.26 8.63
C THR A 468 -0.95 -30.58 9.12
N ASN A 469 0.06 -30.46 8.24
CA ASN A 469 1.45 -30.79 8.56
C ASN A 469 2.13 -29.65 9.36
N THR A 470 2.06 -29.78 10.68
CA THR A 470 2.65 -28.80 11.61
C THR A 470 4.18 -28.72 11.54
N GLU A 471 4.86 -29.79 11.11
CA GLU A 471 6.33 -29.79 10.94
C GLU A 471 6.73 -28.88 9.75
N VAL A 472 6.00 -28.98 8.63
CA VAL A 472 6.19 -28.11 7.46
C VAL A 472 5.90 -26.66 7.84
N GLN A 473 4.80 -26.39 8.55
CA GLN A 473 4.46 -25.06 9.01
C GLN A 473 5.56 -24.46 9.92
N ALA A 474 6.07 -25.25 10.87
CA ALA A 474 7.13 -24.81 11.78
C ALA A 474 8.45 -24.55 11.03
N ARG A 475 8.81 -25.41 10.07
CA ARG A 475 9.99 -25.23 9.21
C ARG A 475 9.86 -23.92 8.41
N VAL A 476 8.74 -23.73 7.71
CA VAL A 476 8.51 -22.56 6.88
C VAL A 476 8.51 -21.29 7.72
N LYS A 477 7.88 -21.31 8.91
CA LYS A 477 7.90 -20.16 9.85
C LYS A 477 9.31 -19.73 10.22
N LYS A 478 10.16 -20.70 10.51
CA LYS A 478 11.58 -20.46 10.84
C LYS A 478 12.33 -19.85 9.64
N GLU A 479 12.20 -20.48 8.48
CA GLU A 479 12.85 -20.03 7.24
C GLU A 479 12.35 -18.64 6.80
N ALA A 480 11.05 -18.36 6.95
CA ALA A 480 10.44 -17.05 6.70
C ALA A 480 11.02 -15.98 7.63
N ALA A 481 11.11 -16.27 8.93
CA ALA A 481 11.72 -15.35 9.91
C ALA A 481 13.19 -15.07 9.62
N GLU A 482 13.96 -16.09 9.19
CA GLU A 482 15.35 -15.93 8.76
C GLU A 482 15.45 -15.06 7.49
N LEU A 483 14.53 -15.24 6.53
CA LEU A 483 14.50 -14.42 5.31
C LEU A 483 14.22 -12.95 5.65
N VAL A 484 13.14 -12.67 6.38
CA VAL A 484 12.72 -11.29 6.67
C VAL A 484 13.72 -10.53 7.54
N ALA A 485 14.57 -11.22 8.31
CA ALA A 485 15.66 -10.58 9.06
C ALA A 485 16.66 -9.84 8.16
N ASN A 486 16.78 -10.24 6.89
CA ASN A 486 17.63 -9.58 5.91
C ASN A 486 16.89 -8.46 5.13
N PHE A 487 15.58 -8.35 5.31
CA PHE A 487 14.71 -7.38 4.64
C PHE A 487 13.85 -6.64 5.67
N PRO A 488 14.43 -5.80 6.54
CA PRO A 488 13.71 -5.12 7.60
C PRO A 488 12.58 -4.22 7.04
N VAL A 489 11.55 -4.01 7.84
CA VAL A 489 10.48 -3.04 7.53
C VAL A 489 11.08 -1.62 7.57
N PRO A 490 10.92 -0.78 6.53
CA PRO A 490 11.54 0.55 6.43
C PRO A 490 10.91 1.61 7.35
#